data_9cdf166d870dcc5fce06596d561fab9b
#
_entry.id   9cdf166d870dcc5fce06596d561fab9b
#
_cell.length_a   1.000
_cell.length_b   1.000
_cell.length_c   1.000
_cell.angle_alpha   90.00
_cell.angle_beta   90.00
_cell.angle_gamma   90.00
#
_symmetry.space_group_name_H-M   'P 1'
#
loop_
_entity.id
_entity.type
_entity.pdbx_description
1 polymer ?
#
loop_
_entity_poly.entity_id
_entity_poly.type
_entity_poly.pdbx_seq_one_letter_code
_entity_poly.pdbx_strand_id
1 'polypeptide(L)'
;MSGKKYKYFIFIPSIFIFFVVFSPIFNLIRITLNFDPLKINNSNSINYSYEIISSDNKILSKLSRKFDVLDNQNLIPFFLKYAFISAEDKRFFNHNGIDLIGLSRAFISNIQSGYFKEGGSTITQQVARLIFLNNDLSFQRKIKEIIISLVLDLKYSKNQILKLYLNNIYLGSGAYGVNEASQIYFGKLITELTLSEVALIAGLAPAPSIYSPYENIDLALQKRNKILKDMYIDGYI
;
A
#
# COMPACT_ATOMS: atom_id res chain seq x y z
N MET A 1 -21.44 -35.19 -45.89
CA MET A 1 -20.65 -35.50 -44.63
C MET A 1 -19.46 -34.54 -44.49
N SER A 2 -19.66 -33.23 -44.41
CA SER A 2 -18.54 -32.24 -44.37
C SER A 2 -18.56 -31.28 -43.17
N GLY A 3 -19.59 -31.26 -42.36
CA GLY A 3 -19.76 -30.27 -41.29
C GLY A 3 -19.08 -30.56 -39.92
N LYS A 4 -18.61 -31.79 -39.69
CA LYS A 4 -18.03 -32.18 -38.39
C LYS A 4 -16.53 -31.87 -38.25
N LYS A 5 -15.76 -31.82 -39.33
CA LYS A 5 -14.30 -31.59 -39.28
C LYS A 5 -13.92 -30.14 -38.96
N TYR A 6 -14.74 -29.15 -39.33
CA TYR A 6 -14.46 -27.73 -39.05
C TYR A 6 -14.65 -27.33 -37.56
N LYS A 7 -15.52 -28.04 -36.82
CA LYS A 7 -15.72 -27.75 -35.39
C LYS A 7 -14.47 -28.07 -34.55
N TYR A 8 -13.73 -29.11 -34.89
CA TYR A 8 -12.50 -29.46 -34.14
C TYR A 8 -11.32 -28.54 -34.48
N PHE A 9 -11.28 -27.99 -35.69
CA PHE A 9 -10.19 -27.10 -36.10
C PHE A 9 -10.23 -25.73 -35.43
N ILE A 10 -11.39 -25.28 -34.97
CA ILE A 10 -11.57 -24.03 -34.20
C ILE A 10 -11.44 -24.31 -32.70
N PHE A 11 -11.78 -25.51 -32.24
CA PHE A 11 -11.78 -25.85 -30.82
C PHE A 11 -10.38 -26.03 -30.22
N ILE A 12 -9.46 -26.63 -31.00
CA ILE A 12 -8.07 -26.85 -30.52
C ILE A 12 -7.29 -25.55 -30.31
N PRO A 13 -7.27 -24.61 -31.26
CA PRO A 13 -6.59 -23.31 -31.03
C PRO A 13 -7.26 -22.49 -29.93
N SER A 14 -8.58 -22.55 -29.75
CA SER A 14 -9.25 -21.82 -28.65
C SER A 14 -8.90 -22.40 -27.29
N ILE A 15 -8.77 -23.71 -27.15
CA ILE A 15 -8.28 -24.37 -25.92
C ILE A 15 -6.82 -23.98 -25.65
N PHE A 16 -5.98 -24.00 -26.66
CA PHE A 16 -4.57 -23.62 -26.53
C PHE A 16 -4.43 -22.14 -26.10
N ILE A 17 -5.17 -21.21 -26.73
CA ILE A 17 -5.21 -19.80 -26.35
C ILE A 17 -5.72 -19.65 -24.91
N PHE A 18 -6.74 -20.41 -24.53
CA PHE A 18 -7.25 -20.42 -23.15
C PHE A 18 -6.13 -20.81 -22.18
N PHE A 19 -5.40 -21.89 -22.40
CA PHE A 19 -4.30 -22.32 -21.53
C PHE A 19 -3.14 -21.30 -21.49
N VAL A 20 -2.77 -20.71 -22.62
CA VAL A 20 -1.70 -19.71 -22.69
C VAL A 20 -2.05 -18.44 -21.94
N VAL A 21 -3.31 -17.99 -22.02
CA VAL A 21 -3.77 -16.76 -21.35
C VAL A 21 -4.06 -17.00 -19.86
N PHE A 22 -4.69 -18.10 -19.52
CA PHE A 22 -5.15 -18.34 -18.14
C PHE A 22 -4.12 -19.04 -17.24
N SER A 23 -3.15 -19.79 -17.80
CA SER A 23 -2.09 -20.42 -17.01
C SER A 23 -1.25 -19.42 -16.19
N PRO A 24 -0.80 -18.28 -16.72
CA PRO A 24 -0.08 -17.29 -15.92
C PRO A 24 -0.95 -16.66 -14.81
N ILE A 25 -2.23 -16.44 -15.10
CA ILE A 25 -3.20 -15.91 -14.12
C ILE A 25 -3.42 -16.91 -13.00
N PHE A 26 -3.64 -18.18 -13.35
CA PHE A 26 -3.81 -19.25 -12.36
C PHE A 26 -2.57 -19.44 -11.48
N ASN A 27 -1.37 -19.41 -12.06
CA ASN A 27 -0.13 -19.48 -11.31
C ASN A 27 0.03 -18.28 -10.36
N LEU A 28 -0.31 -17.07 -10.81
CA LEU A 28 -0.27 -15.87 -9.97
C LEU A 28 -1.22 -16.00 -8.77
N ILE A 29 -2.45 -16.44 -9.00
CA ILE A 29 -3.43 -16.68 -7.93
C ILE A 29 -2.91 -17.73 -6.95
N ARG A 30 -2.36 -18.85 -7.45
CA ARG A 30 -1.78 -19.92 -6.61
C ARG A 30 -0.64 -19.41 -5.76
N ILE A 31 0.29 -18.64 -6.33
CA ILE A 31 1.41 -18.06 -5.58
C ILE A 31 0.89 -17.14 -4.49
N THR A 32 -0.06 -16.26 -4.80
CA THR A 32 -0.65 -15.33 -3.82
C THR A 32 -1.38 -16.05 -2.69
N LEU A 33 -2.10 -17.13 -3.01
CA LEU A 33 -2.82 -17.93 -2.00
C LEU A 33 -1.86 -18.69 -1.08
N ASN A 34 -0.75 -19.22 -1.62
CA ASN A 34 0.24 -19.99 -0.85
C ASN A 34 1.21 -19.09 -0.07
N PHE A 35 1.43 -17.87 -0.53
CA PHE A 35 2.28 -16.92 0.16
C PHE A 35 1.52 -16.25 1.31
N ASP A 36 2.13 -16.22 2.51
CA ASP A 36 1.52 -15.60 3.69
C ASP A 36 2.45 -14.52 4.26
N PRO A 37 2.26 -13.25 3.82
CA PRO A 37 3.08 -12.14 4.28
C PRO A 37 2.95 -11.87 5.79
N LEU A 38 1.86 -12.29 6.44
CA LEU A 38 1.68 -12.14 7.88
C LEU A 38 2.57 -13.11 8.68
N LYS A 39 2.88 -14.29 8.12
CA LYS A 39 3.77 -15.26 8.77
C LYS A 39 5.24 -14.85 8.71
N ILE A 40 5.65 -14.13 7.67
CA ILE A 40 7.03 -13.65 7.54
C ILE A 40 7.37 -12.66 8.66
N ASN A 41 6.42 -11.81 9.05
CA ASN A 41 6.59 -10.89 10.16
C ASN A 41 6.74 -11.61 11.53
N ASN A 42 6.24 -12.84 11.66
CA ASN A 42 6.28 -13.57 12.94
C ASN A 42 7.49 -14.51 13.09
N SER A 43 8.13 -14.91 11.98
CA SER A 43 9.16 -15.94 12.03
C SER A 43 10.60 -15.43 11.86
N ASN A 44 10.78 -14.24 11.34
CA ASN A 44 12.10 -13.66 11.12
C ASN A 44 12.10 -12.16 11.41
N SER A 45 11.95 -11.79 12.69
CA SER A 45 12.47 -10.51 13.15
C SER A 45 14.00 -10.62 13.13
N ILE A 46 14.59 -10.61 11.92
CA ILE A 46 16.02 -10.41 11.81
C ILE A 46 16.24 -8.95 12.22
N ASN A 47 16.43 -8.76 13.52
CA ASN A 47 16.85 -7.49 14.10
C ASN A 47 18.29 -7.23 13.62
N TYR A 48 18.45 -6.69 12.42
CA TYR A 48 19.73 -6.08 12.07
C TYR A 48 19.74 -4.70 12.71
N SER A 49 20.44 -4.57 13.83
CA SER A 49 20.84 -3.28 14.33
C SER A 49 22.29 -3.03 13.91
N TYR A 50 22.51 -2.08 13.03
CA TYR A 50 23.85 -1.57 12.75
C TYR A 50 24.02 -0.29 13.57
N GLU A 51 25.04 -0.26 14.42
CA GLU A 51 25.48 0.95 15.09
C GLU A 51 26.69 1.50 14.34
N ILE A 52 26.58 2.71 13.84
CA ILE A 52 27.74 3.43 13.30
C ILE A 52 28.40 4.12 14.49
N ILE A 53 29.58 3.66 14.84
CA ILE A 53 30.34 4.15 15.98
C ILE A 53 31.51 4.99 15.44
N SER A 54 31.68 6.17 16.00
CA SER A 54 32.86 7.03 15.68
C SER A 54 34.14 6.47 16.30
N SER A 55 35.31 6.96 15.88
CA SER A 55 36.62 6.53 16.38
C SER A 55 36.82 6.77 17.89
N ASP A 56 36.01 7.63 18.50
CA ASP A 56 35.94 7.90 19.94
C ASP A 56 34.84 7.11 20.68
N ASN A 57 34.35 6.01 20.07
CA ASN A 57 33.31 5.11 20.60
C ASN A 57 31.97 5.77 20.86
N LYS A 58 31.65 6.89 20.23
CA LYS A 58 30.31 7.47 20.28
C LYS A 58 29.43 6.90 19.19
N ILE A 59 28.21 6.52 19.53
CA ILE A 59 27.21 6.08 18.57
C ILE A 59 26.78 7.28 17.73
N LEU A 60 27.15 7.30 16.44
CA LEU A 60 26.78 8.35 15.49
C LEU A 60 25.39 8.10 14.90
N SER A 61 25.04 6.84 14.68
CA SER A 61 23.73 6.45 14.17
C SER A 61 23.42 5.01 14.57
N LYS A 62 22.17 4.73 14.81
CA LYS A 62 21.66 3.38 15.05
C LYS A 62 20.64 3.06 13.97
N LEU A 63 21.05 2.25 12.99
CA LEU A 63 20.17 1.69 11.96
C LEU A 63 19.61 0.37 12.50
N SER A 64 18.43 0.41 13.07
CA SER A 64 17.70 -0.81 13.42
C SER A 64 16.54 -1.00 12.48
N ARG A 65 16.59 -2.03 11.63
CA ARG A 65 15.42 -2.47 10.88
C ARG A 65 14.61 -3.41 11.77
N LYS A 66 13.72 -2.84 12.54
CA LYS A 66 12.78 -3.58 13.36
C LYS A 66 11.49 -3.75 12.55
N PHE A 67 11.33 -4.90 11.90
CA PHE A 67 10.10 -5.23 11.17
C PHE A 67 8.91 -5.57 12.08
N ASP A 68 8.94 -5.17 13.35
CA ASP A 68 8.02 -5.68 14.34
C ASP A 68 7.32 -4.56 15.08
N VAL A 69 6.19 -4.09 14.55
CA VAL A 69 5.53 -3.08 15.36
C VAL A 69 4.01 -3.11 15.40
N LEU A 70 3.37 -3.63 14.40
CA LEU A 70 1.93 -3.80 14.47
C LEU A 70 1.57 -5.28 14.63
N ASP A 71 2.21 -5.99 15.56
CA ASP A 71 1.92 -7.41 15.77
C ASP A 71 0.57 -7.62 16.48
N ASN A 72 0.18 -6.75 17.38
CA ASN A 72 -1.15 -6.76 17.98
C ASN A 72 -2.15 -5.97 17.16
N GLN A 73 -3.20 -6.62 16.65
CA GLN A 73 -4.28 -6.00 15.86
C GLN A 73 -4.95 -4.82 16.59
N ASN A 74 -4.81 -4.73 17.91
CA ASN A 74 -5.38 -3.68 18.76
C ASN A 74 -4.50 -2.43 18.91
N LEU A 75 -3.31 -2.39 18.28
CA LEU A 75 -2.32 -1.32 18.51
C LEU A 75 -2.25 -0.26 17.41
N ILE A 76 -3.07 -0.34 16.36
CA ILE A 76 -3.14 0.77 15.40
C ILE A 76 -4.00 1.87 16.01
N PRO A 77 -3.43 3.04 16.35
CA PRO A 77 -4.21 4.13 16.89
C PRO A 77 -5.33 4.53 15.93
N PHE A 78 -6.51 4.82 16.47
CA PHE A 78 -7.70 5.15 15.69
C PHE A 78 -7.41 6.24 14.65
N PHE A 79 -6.83 7.35 15.07
CA PHE A 79 -6.55 8.47 14.16
C PHE A 79 -5.52 8.11 13.08
N LEU A 80 -4.51 7.28 13.40
CA LEU A 80 -3.55 6.81 12.40
C LEU A 80 -4.23 6.00 11.29
N LYS A 81 -5.07 5.04 11.68
CA LYS A 81 -5.86 4.23 10.77
C LYS A 81 -6.67 5.09 9.81
N TYR A 82 -7.45 6.01 10.36
CA TYR A 82 -8.38 6.79 9.55
C TYR A 82 -7.73 7.94 8.79
N ALA A 83 -6.58 8.45 9.22
CA ALA A 83 -5.80 9.39 8.44
C ALA A 83 -5.33 8.78 7.10
N PHE A 84 -4.81 7.56 7.13
CA PHE A 84 -4.41 6.87 5.89
C PHE A 84 -5.61 6.48 5.02
N ILE A 85 -6.73 6.07 5.61
CA ILE A 85 -7.96 5.77 4.88
C ILE A 85 -8.50 7.03 4.19
N SER A 86 -8.60 8.15 4.90
CA SER A 86 -9.05 9.41 4.31
C SER A 86 -8.09 9.95 3.24
N ALA A 87 -6.78 9.68 3.40
CA ALA A 87 -5.76 10.14 2.45
C ALA A 87 -5.76 9.34 1.14
N GLU A 88 -5.91 8.01 1.22
CA GLU A 88 -5.60 7.09 0.14
C GLU A 88 -6.81 6.33 -0.39
N ASP A 89 -7.78 5.98 0.48
CA ASP A 89 -8.85 5.05 0.11
C ASP A 89 -10.07 5.23 1.02
N LYS A 90 -10.82 6.31 0.82
CA LYS A 90 -11.99 6.67 1.66
C LYS A 90 -13.04 5.56 1.77
N ARG A 91 -13.10 4.69 0.79
CA ARG A 91 -14.08 3.60 0.71
C ARG A 91 -13.48 2.24 1.05
N PHE A 92 -12.30 2.19 1.68
CA PHE A 92 -11.53 0.98 1.96
C PHE A 92 -12.36 -0.18 2.50
N PHE A 93 -13.30 0.09 3.41
CA PHE A 93 -14.17 -0.93 4.00
C PHE A 93 -15.36 -1.34 3.13
N ASN A 94 -15.60 -0.62 2.01
CA ASN A 94 -16.81 -0.77 1.20
C ASN A 94 -16.55 -1.44 -0.17
N HIS A 95 -15.33 -1.86 -0.45
CA HIS A 95 -14.98 -2.54 -1.70
C HIS A 95 -14.15 -3.80 -1.43
N ASN A 96 -14.06 -4.69 -2.42
CA ASN A 96 -13.33 -5.96 -2.36
C ASN A 96 -12.04 -5.88 -3.18
N GLY A 97 -11.02 -5.22 -2.65
CA GLY A 97 -9.69 -5.06 -3.28
C GLY A 97 -9.61 -3.94 -4.32
N ILE A 98 -10.69 -3.66 -5.05
CA ILE A 98 -10.77 -2.61 -6.10
C ILE A 98 -11.98 -1.72 -5.81
N ASP A 99 -11.79 -0.40 -5.85
CA ASP A 99 -12.88 0.56 -5.77
C ASP A 99 -13.24 1.12 -7.16
N LEU A 100 -14.19 0.48 -7.85
CA LEU A 100 -14.65 0.95 -9.17
C LEU A 100 -15.33 2.32 -9.11
N ILE A 101 -16.01 2.65 -8.01
CA ILE A 101 -16.65 3.96 -7.83
C ILE A 101 -15.60 5.04 -7.60
N GLY A 102 -14.61 4.77 -6.74
CA GLY A 102 -13.48 5.66 -6.51
C GLY A 102 -12.66 5.89 -7.78
N LEU A 103 -12.40 4.83 -8.54
CA LEU A 103 -11.71 4.91 -9.83
C LEU A 103 -12.47 5.79 -10.84
N SER A 104 -13.77 5.59 -10.98
CA SER A 104 -14.62 6.39 -11.87
C SER A 104 -14.65 7.86 -11.45
N ARG A 105 -14.76 8.14 -10.15
CA ARG A 105 -14.70 9.50 -9.61
C ARG A 105 -13.35 10.17 -9.90
N ALA A 106 -12.23 9.48 -9.63
CA ALA A 106 -10.89 9.99 -9.91
C ALA A 106 -10.68 10.25 -11.41
N PHE A 107 -11.19 9.38 -12.27
CA PHE A 107 -11.15 9.57 -13.71
C PHE A 107 -11.88 10.84 -14.16
N ILE A 108 -13.12 11.06 -13.69
CA ILE A 108 -13.91 12.26 -14.00
C ILE A 108 -13.21 13.52 -13.45
N SER A 109 -12.72 13.49 -12.21
CA SER A 109 -12.00 14.60 -11.58
C SER A 109 -10.75 15.00 -12.37
N ASN A 110 -9.98 14.00 -12.85
CA ASN A 110 -8.77 14.24 -13.63
C ASN A 110 -9.08 14.81 -15.04
N ILE A 111 -10.15 14.36 -15.70
CA ILE A 111 -10.61 14.96 -16.96
C ILE A 111 -11.03 16.41 -16.76
N GLN A 112 -11.83 16.68 -15.73
CA GLN A 112 -12.33 18.06 -15.49
C GLN A 112 -11.23 19.03 -15.10
N SER A 113 -10.20 18.57 -14.38
CA SER A 113 -9.07 19.42 -13.99
C SER A 113 -8.03 19.62 -15.10
N GLY A 114 -8.00 18.75 -16.12
CA GLY A 114 -6.98 18.78 -17.17
C GLY A 114 -5.58 18.32 -16.73
N TYR A 115 -5.42 17.88 -15.46
CA TYR A 115 -4.17 17.32 -14.92
C TYR A 115 -4.47 16.19 -13.94
N PHE A 116 -3.45 15.39 -13.61
CA PHE A 116 -3.58 14.29 -12.65
C PHE A 116 -3.77 14.84 -11.23
N LYS A 117 -5.01 14.89 -10.77
CA LYS A 117 -5.43 15.43 -9.47
C LYS A 117 -5.61 14.36 -8.40
N GLU A 118 -6.18 13.23 -8.76
CA GLU A 118 -6.51 12.14 -7.82
C GLU A 118 -6.06 10.78 -8.36
N GLY A 119 -5.49 9.95 -7.48
CA GLY A 119 -5.22 8.54 -7.76
C GLY A 119 -6.46 7.68 -7.51
N GLY A 120 -6.62 6.61 -8.29
CA GLY A 120 -7.72 5.66 -8.12
C GLY A 120 -7.28 4.29 -7.59
N SER A 121 -6.04 4.13 -7.14
CA SER A 121 -5.56 2.87 -6.58
C SER A 121 -5.95 2.71 -5.12
N THR A 122 -6.47 1.54 -4.74
CA THR A 122 -6.85 1.22 -3.37
C THR A 122 -5.65 0.88 -2.49
N ILE A 123 -5.82 0.92 -1.16
CA ILE A 123 -4.83 0.42 -0.20
C ILE A 123 -4.48 -1.04 -0.50
N THR A 124 -5.46 -1.90 -0.82
CA THR A 124 -5.22 -3.30 -1.16
C THR A 124 -4.34 -3.44 -2.42
N GLN A 125 -4.55 -2.61 -3.44
CA GLN A 125 -3.70 -2.58 -4.64
C GLN A 125 -2.28 -2.11 -4.33
N GLN A 126 -2.12 -1.15 -3.41
CA GLN A 126 -0.81 -0.71 -2.96
C GLN A 126 -0.08 -1.83 -2.20
N VAL A 127 -0.76 -2.59 -1.32
CA VAL A 127 -0.20 -3.79 -0.67
C VAL A 127 0.23 -4.84 -1.69
N ALA A 128 -0.60 -5.11 -2.69
CA ALA A 128 -0.26 -6.03 -3.78
C ALA A 128 1.03 -5.62 -4.48
N ARG A 129 1.19 -4.34 -4.78
CA ARG A 129 2.41 -3.78 -5.38
C ARG A 129 3.62 -3.87 -4.46
N LEU A 130 3.48 -3.49 -3.18
CA LEU A 130 4.58 -3.44 -2.22
C LEU A 130 5.18 -4.82 -1.91
N ILE A 131 4.35 -5.86 -1.89
CA ILE A 131 4.77 -7.20 -1.42
C ILE A 131 5.07 -8.15 -2.56
N PHE A 132 4.35 -8.09 -3.69
CA PHE A 132 4.38 -9.12 -4.71
C PHE A 132 4.96 -8.66 -6.06
N LEU A 133 5.13 -7.35 -6.27
CA LEU A 133 5.46 -6.80 -7.58
C LEU A 133 6.70 -5.90 -7.52
N ASN A 134 7.37 -5.81 -8.68
CA ASN A 134 8.45 -4.85 -8.87
C ASN A 134 7.89 -3.46 -9.21
N ASN A 135 8.74 -2.43 -9.12
CA ASN A 135 8.36 -1.04 -9.39
C ASN A 135 8.24 -0.68 -10.89
N ASP A 136 8.21 -1.66 -11.77
CA ASP A 136 8.09 -1.43 -13.21
C ASP A 136 6.75 -0.76 -13.56
N LEU A 137 6.79 0.33 -14.32
CA LEU A 137 5.60 1.00 -14.81
C LEU A 137 5.11 0.33 -16.09
N SER A 138 4.39 -0.79 -15.96
CA SER A 138 3.83 -1.51 -17.10
C SER A 138 2.35 -1.82 -16.92
N PHE A 139 1.63 -1.91 -18.04
CA PHE A 139 0.22 -2.34 -18.04
C PHE A 139 0.06 -3.77 -17.48
N GLN A 140 1.01 -4.65 -17.82
CA GLN A 140 1.01 -6.03 -17.30
C GLN A 140 1.14 -6.06 -15.77
N ARG A 141 1.99 -5.22 -15.20
CA ARG A 141 2.10 -5.08 -13.74
C ARG A 141 0.77 -4.62 -13.14
N LYS A 142 0.06 -3.68 -13.77
CA LYS A 142 -1.24 -3.19 -13.27
C LYS A 142 -2.31 -4.28 -13.28
N ILE A 143 -2.33 -5.15 -14.29
CA ILE A 143 -3.24 -6.31 -14.31
C ILE A 143 -2.91 -7.27 -13.17
N LYS A 144 -1.62 -7.59 -12.94
CA LYS A 144 -1.20 -8.44 -11.82
C LYS A 144 -1.59 -7.83 -10.47
N GLU A 145 -1.38 -6.52 -10.30
CA GLU A 145 -1.79 -5.79 -9.09
C GLU A 145 -3.29 -5.94 -8.80
N ILE A 146 -4.13 -5.80 -9.84
CA ILE A 146 -5.57 -5.99 -9.73
C ILE A 146 -5.92 -7.42 -9.28
N ILE A 147 -5.36 -8.44 -9.93
CA ILE A 147 -5.63 -9.85 -9.61
C ILE A 147 -5.19 -10.16 -8.17
N ILE A 148 -3.97 -9.75 -7.80
CA ILE A 148 -3.45 -9.98 -6.45
C ILE A 148 -4.31 -9.25 -5.40
N SER A 149 -4.76 -8.03 -5.68
CA SER A 149 -5.59 -7.27 -4.73
C SER A 149 -6.93 -7.95 -4.46
N LEU A 150 -7.57 -8.54 -5.47
CA LEU A 150 -8.77 -9.35 -5.29
C LEU A 150 -8.51 -10.59 -4.42
N VAL A 151 -7.40 -11.29 -4.67
CA VAL A 151 -7.02 -12.48 -3.87
C VAL A 151 -6.69 -12.10 -2.43
N LEU A 152 -5.99 -10.99 -2.21
CA LEU A 152 -5.68 -10.50 -0.87
C LEU A 152 -6.94 -10.17 -0.08
N ASP A 153 -7.90 -9.50 -0.71
CA ASP A 153 -9.15 -9.11 -0.05
C ASP A 153 -10.07 -10.30 0.26
N LEU A 154 -9.96 -11.39 -0.51
CA LEU A 154 -10.63 -12.66 -0.20
C LEU A 154 -9.95 -13.43 0.95
N LYS A 155 -8.63 -13.30 1.08
CA LYS A 155 -7.82 -14.09 2.03
C LYS A 155 -7.68 -13.42 3.39
N TYR A 156 -7.61 -12.10 3.43
CA TYR A 156 -7.31 -11.31 4.63
C TYR A 156 -8.43 -10.34 4.97
N SER A 157 -8.66 -10.10 6.26
CA SER A 157 -9.54 -9.03 6.71
C SER A 157 -8.98 -7.65 6.35
N LYS A 158 -9.85 -6.66 6.23
CA LYS A 158 -9.46 -5.27 5.98
C LYS A 158 -8.42 -4.74 6.98
N ASN A 159 -8.55 -5.11 8.24
CA ASN A 159 -7.57 -4.71 9.27
C ASN A 159 -6.19 -5.36 9.04
N GLN A 160 -6.15 -6.61 8.59
CA GLN A 160 -4.89 -7.29 8.24
C GLN A 160 -4.23 -6.65 7.00
N ILE A 161 -5.01 -6.31 5.98
CA ILE A 161 -4.51 -5.60 4.79
C ILE A 161 -3.98 -4.22 5.17
N LEU A 162 -4.71 -3.47 6.00
CA LEU A 162 -4.26 -2.16 6.46
C LEU A 162 -2.96 -2.27 7.29
N LYS A 163 -2.84 -3.28 8.14
CA LYS A 163 -1.61 -3.57 8.88
C LYS A 163 -0.42 -3.82 7.95
N LEU A 164 -0.61 -4.65 6.92
CA LEU A 164 0.40 -4.90 5.90
C LEU A 164 0.80 -3.61 5.20
N TYR A 165 -0.16 -2.76 4.86
CA TYR A 165 0.09 -1.46 4.26
C TYR A 165 0.94 -0.56 5.15
N LEU A 166 0.47 -0.30 6.37
CA LEU A 166 1.12 0.60 7.32
C LEU A 166 2.52 0.16 7.73
N ASN A 167 2.82 -1.15 7.69
CA ASN A 167 4.14 -1.68 7.99
C ASN A 167 5.13 -1.58 6.81
N ASN A 168 4.65 -1.53 5.57
CA ASN A 168 5.51 -1.67 4.40
C ASN A 168 5.59 -0.43 3.52
N ILE A 169 4.70 0.56 3.70
CA ILE A 169 4.71 1.75 2.87
C ILE A 169 5.96 2.58 3.10
N TYR A 170 6.57 3.04 1.99
CA TYR A 170 7.67 3.99 2.05
C TYR A 170 7.14 5.41 2.31
N LEU A 171 7.68 6.08 3.32
CA LEU A 171 7.24 7.38 3.80
C LEU A 171 8.33 8.47 3.75
N GLY A 172 9.39 8.23 2.95
CA GLY A 172 10.49 9.18 2.79
C GLY A 172 11.58 9.02 3.85
N SER A 173 12.71 9.70 3.66
CA SER A 173 13.86 9.73 4.59
C SER A 173 14.35 8.33 5.02
N GLY A 174 14.15 7.31 4.19
CA GLY A 174 14.49 5.92 4.50
C GLY A 174 13.46 5.19 5.36
N ALA A 175 12.34 5.83 5.73
CA ALA A 175 11.29 5.24 6.56
C ALA A 175 10.43 4.25 5.76
N TYR A 176 10.39 3.01 6.18
CA TYR A 176 9.46 1.99 5.72
C TYR A 176 8.50 1.63 6.87
N GLY A 177 7.24 1.94 6.65
CA GLY A 177 6.18 1.82 7.65
C GLY A 177 6.08 3.01 8.60
N VAL A 178 4.91 3.06 9.24
CA VAL A 178 4.51 4.21 10.07
C VAL A 178 5.33 4.35 11.35
N ASN A 179 5.91 3.27 11.85
CA ASN A 179 6.74 3.34 13.05
C ASN A 179 8.11 3.96 12.79
N GLU A 180 8.79 3.55 11.69
CA GLU A 180 10.04 4.20 11.32
C GLU A 180 9.80 5.67 11.01
N ALA A 181 8.70 5.99 10.29
CA ALA A 181 8.31 7.37 10.04
C ALA A 181 8.06 8.17 11.33
N SER A 182 7.35 7.60 12.31
CA SER A 182 7.13 8.23 13.61
C SER A 182 8.44 8.56 14.33
N GLN A 183 9.38 7.64 14.31
CA GLN A 183 10.70 7.83 14.94
C GLN A 183 11.55 8.86 14.19
N ILE A 184 11.59 8.77 12.86
CA ILE A 184 12.45 9.65 12.04
C ILE A 184 11.94 11.09 12.06
N TYR A 185 10.64 11.30 11.91
CA TYR A 185 10.08 12.66 11.81
C TYR A 185 9.81 13.31 13.16
N PHE A 186 9.52 12.52 14.21
CA PHE A 186 9.07 13.05 15.51
C PHE A 186 9.80 12.51 16.73
N GLY A 187 10.61 11.44 16.60
CA GLY A 187 11.28 10.79 17.74
C GLY A 187 10.30 10.15 18.73
N LYS A 188 9.10 9.77 18.28
CA LYS A 188 7.99 9.29 19.12
C LYS A 188 7.54 7.89 18.73
N LEU A 189 6.90 7.19 19.67
CA LEU A 189 6.12 6.00 19.36
C LEU A 189 4.83 6.41 18.64
N ILE A 190 4.27 5.52 17.80
CA ILE A 190 3.02 5.81 17.06
C ILE A 190 1.83 6.10 17.98
N THR A 191 1.85 5.58 19.20
CA THR A 191 0.82 5.82 20.24
C THR A 191 0.90 7.20 20.89
N GLU A 192 2.04 7.88 20.72
CA GLU A 192 2.32 9.20 21.30
C GLU A 192 2.09 10.34 20.29
N LEU A 193 1.84 9.97 19.02
CA LEU A 193 1.61 10.96 17.97
C LEU A 193 0.34 11.76 18.21
N THR A 194 0.44 13.06 18.09
CA THR A 194 -0.73 13.95 18.05
C THR A 194 -1.49 13.77 16.72
N LEU A 195 -2.75 14.20 16.67
CA LEU A 195 -3.56 14.15 15.46
C LEU A 195 -2.89 14.87 14.27
N SER A 196 -2.23 16.00 14.53
CA SER A 196 -1.50 16.76 13.51
C SER A 196 -0.29 16.00 12.96
N GLU A 197 0.47 15.32 13.81
CA GLU A 197 1.62 14.49 13.41
C GLU A 197 1.18 13.26 12.61
N VAL A 198 0.10 12.61 13.04
CA VAL A 198 -0.53 11.50 12.32
C VAL A 198 -0.95 11.92 10.91
N ALA A 199 -1.62 13.07 10.77
CA ALA A 199 -2.05 13.59 9.48
C ALA A 199 -0.87 13.98 8.58
N LEU A 200 0.24 14.45 9.17
CA LEU A 200 1.47 14.74 8.42
C LEU A 200 2.08 13.44 7.86
N ILE A 201 2.24 12.41 8.69
CA ILE A 201 2.76 11.10 8.24
C ILE A 201 1.89 10.52 7.12
N ALA A 202 0.56 10.52 7.27
CA ALA A 202 -0.34 10.06 6.22
C ALA A 202 -0.22 10.89 4.93
N GLY A 203 0.14 12.17 5.06
CA GLY A 203 0.38 13.07 3.94
C GLY A 203 1.60 12.72 3.09
N LEU A 204 2.54 11.97 3.64
CA LEU A 204 3.75 11.56 2.91
C LEU A 204 3.46 10.45 1.89
N ALA A 205 2.46 9.59 2.15
CA ALA A 205 2.21 8.36 1.40
C ALA A 205 2.15 8.53 -0.14
N PRO A 206 1.44 9.52 -0.71
CA PRO A 206 1.33 9.64 -2.17
C PRO A 206 2.63 10.01 -2.87
N ALA A 207 3.47 10.82 -2.24
CA ALA A 207 4.72 11.31 -2.83
C ALA A 207 5.70 11.75 -1.73
N PRO A 208 6.38 10.81 -1.06
CA PRO A 208 7.22 11.10 0.12
C PRO A 208 8.32 12.13 -0.15
N SER A 209 8.93 12.09 -1.33
CA SER A 209 9.98 13.06 -1.70
C SER A 209 9.46 14.48 -1.91
N ILE A 210 8.17 14.64 -2.27
CA ILE A 210 7.55 15.96 -2.50
C ILE A 210 7.02 16.54 -1.20
N TYR A 211 6.40 15.69 -0.37
CA TYR A 211 5.72 16.12 0.86
C TYR A 211 6.58 15.96 2.11
N SER A 212 7.88 15.61 1.96
CA SER A 212 8.81 15.55 3.09
C SER A 212 8.94 16.93 3.75
N PRO A 213 8.75 17.04 5.07
CA PRO A 213 8.93 18.31 5.79
C PRO A 213 10.40 18.78 5.79
N TYR A 214 11.34 17.89 5.53
CA TYR A 214 12.77 18.24 5.37
C TYR A 214 13.06 18.92 4.03
N GLU A 215 12.29 18.60 2.99
CA GLU A 215 12.45 19.16 1.65
C GLU A 215 11.57 20.40 1.44
N ASN A 216 10.29 20.32 1.85
CA ASN A 216 9.33 21.39 1.66
C ASN A 216 8.27 21.41 2.76
N ILE A 217 8.54 22.20 3.80
CA ILE A 217 7.65 22.30 4.97
C ILE A 217 6.27 22.85 4.61
N ASP A 218 6.17 23.80 3.68
CA ASP A 218 4.89 24.43 3.30
C ASP A 218 3.99 23.43 2.59
N LEU A 219 4.51 22.64 1.66
CA LEU A 219 3.76 21.58 0.99
C LEU A 219 3.36 20.46 1.97
N ALA A 220 4.24 20.10 2.90
CA ALA A 220 3.94 19.14 3.94
C ALA A 220 2.77 19.61 4.82
N LEU A 221 2.78 20.87 5.24
CA LEU A 221 1.72 21.48 6.05
C LEU A 221 0.40 21.61 5.28
N GLN A 222 0.45 22.01 4.01
CA GLN A 222 -0.74 22.04 3.15
C GLN A 222 -1.35 20.64 3.00
N LYS A 223 -0.53 19.62 2.76
CA LYS A 223 -1.00 18.24 2.62
C LYS A 223 -1.58 17.71 3.93
N ARG A 224 -0.92 17.97 5.07
CA ARG A 224 -1.43 17.66 6.41
C ARG A 224 -2.82 18.29 6.63
N ASN A 225 -2.94 19.60 6.36
CA ASN A 225 -4.20 20.33 6.57
C ASN A 225 -5.32 19.78 5.68
N LYS A 226 -4.99 19.38 4.44
CA LYS A 226 -5.94 18.70 3.56
C LYS A 226 -6.44 17.39 4.19
N ILE A 227 -5.54 16.57 4.75
CA ILE A 227 -5.93 15.30 5.37
C ILE A 227 -6.79 15.54 6.60
N LEU A 228 -6.46 16.49 7.47
CA LEU A 228 -7.29 16.85 8.61
C LEU A 228 -8.69 17.26 8.16
N LYS A 229 -8.79 18.07 7.11
CA LYS A 229 -10.09 18.44 6.51
C LYS A 229 -10.83 17.21 5.96
N ASP A 230 -10.13 16.31 5.27
CA ASP A 230 -10.73 15.10 4.76
C ASP A 230 -11.24 14.21 5.90
N MET A 231 -10.47 14.03 6.98
CA MET A 231 -10.89 13.29 8.18
C MET A 231 -12.12 13.90 8.85
N TYR A 232 -12.21 15.24 8.89
CA TYR A 232 -13.38 15.95 9.41
C TYR A 232 -14.63 15.68 8.53
N ILE A 233 -14.49 15.80 7.21
CA ILE A 233 -15.58 15.53 6.26
C ILE A 233 -16.05 14.09 6.34
N ASP A 234 -15.11 13.15 6.54
CA ASP A 234 -15.37 11.71 6.64
C ASP A 234 -15.92 11.33 8.05
N GLY A 235 -15.99 12.28 9.01
CA GLY A 235 -16.58 12.08 10.35
C GLY A 235 -15.66 11.35 11.34
N TYR A 236 -14.34 11.41 11.17
CA TYR A 236 -13.37 10.76 12.05
C TYR A 236 -12.82 11.71 13.13
N ILE A 237 -12.99 12.99 12.95
CA ILE A 237 -12.65 14.06 13.91
C ILE A 237 -13.71 15.14 13.90
#